data_f80cba9e4f36cd528b4d81cd27f8f0b7
#
_entry.id   f80cba9e4f36cd528b4d81cd27f8f0b7
#
_cell.length_a   1.000
_cell.length_b   1.000
_cell.length_c   1.000
_cell.angle_alpha   90.00
_cell.angle_beta   90.00
_cell.angle_gamma   90.00
#
_symmetry.space_group_name_H-M   'P 1'
#
loop_
_entity.id
_entity.type
_entity.pdbx_description
1 polymer ?
#
loop_
_entity_poly.entity_id
_entity_poly.type
_entity_poly.pdbx_seq_one_letter_code
_entity_poly.pdbx_strand_id
1 'polypeptide(L)'
;MKEFEKYFSGLQRDYGFCNVENGYIDPESGKLKFDPGDYGWSKRTITTQDYLDHLSGKRSIGIQPCDDEAKASFGAIDVDPKNYKDFKLKKYLDIIQEKNLPVIPIESKSGGLHIYVFTKEKVPATLIREFLSNLLFLFRLPHNTEIYPKQTKLGVNQNNEKTSGSFINLPYYKGTERKAILPSGGKMDLEEFLKVANLNLQTEKSLKEIGNKKITEVIIGGPEEFHDGPPCLQMICKEIQASGTKLKDERDRFLYNYMVFAKKKYPDDWDKKVLEAARNYVVYDTVWGDEKVKDKIKYWKNETKGFKCSDLPISSYCA
;
A
#
# COMPACT_ATOMS: atom_id res chain seq x y z
N MET A 1 25.30 -8.72 -9.29
CA MET A 1 24.41 -9.67 -9.95
C MET A 1 23.79 -10.67 -8.96
N LYS A 2 24.56 -11.54 -8.32
CA LYS A 2 24.03 -12.55 -7.38
C LYS A 2 23.14 -11.96 -6.26
N GLU A 3 23.44 -10.75 -5.78
CA GLU A 3 22.63 -10.07 -4.77
C GLU A 3 21.29 -9.60 -5.35
N PHE A 4 21.24 -9.05 -6.56
CA PHE A 4 20.00 -8.65 -7.21
C PHE A 4 19.07 -9.86 -7.41
N GLU A 5 19.59 -10.96 -7.94
CA GLU A 5 18.88 -12.23 -8.07
C GLU A 5 18.35 -12.72 -6.70
N LYS A 6 19.19 -12.67 -5.66
CA LYS A 6 18.82 -13.06 -4.30
C LYS A 6 17.65 -12.21 -3.76
N TYR A 7 17.71 -10.87 -3.90
CA TYR A 7 16.69 -9.98 -3.37
C TYR A 7 15.35 -10.11 -4.09
N PHE A 8 15.39 -10.36 -5.41
CA PHE A 8 14.17 -10.54 -6.20
C PHE A 8 13.85 -12.02 -6.48
N SER A 9 14.28 -12.92 -5.59
CA SER A 9 13.95 -14.35 -5.69
C SER A 9 12.52 -14.61 -5.21
N GLY A 10 11.71 -15.24 -6.05
CA GLY A 10 10.33 -15.64 -5.76
C GLY A 10 10.01 -17.01 -6.35
N LEU A 11 8.90 -17.10 -7.10
CA LEU A 11 8.54 -18.32 -7.83
C LEU A 11 9.60 -18.66 -8.89
N GLN A 12 10.17 -19.86 -8.79
CA GLN A 12 11.31 -20.24 -9.66
C GLN A 12 10.87 -20.90 -10.98
N ARG A 13 9.76 -21.64 -10.97
CA ARG A 13 9.32 -22.45 -12.13
C ARG A 13 8.66 -21.64 -13.24
N ASP A 14 8.40 -20.35 -12.98
CA ASP A 14 7.70 -19.46 -13.89
C ASP A 14 7.95 -18.00 -13.53
N TYR A 15 7.97 -17.12 -14.51
CA TYR A 15 8.15 -15.70 -14.32
C TYR A 15 7.46 -14.90 -15.44
N GLY A 16 7.04 -13.68 -15.14
CA GLY A 16 6.51 -12.76 -16.14
C GLY A 16 7.63 -12.21 -17.03
N PHE A 17 7.35 -12.01 -18.31
CA PHE A 17 8.29 -11.39 -19.23
C PHE A 17 7.62 -10.41 -20.19
N CYS A 18 8.42 -9.50 -20.75
CA CYS A 18 8.04 -8.63 -21.86
C CYS A 18 9.27 -8.33 -22.73
N ASN A 19 9.16 -8.63 -24.02
CA ASN A 19 10.13 -8.25 -25.04
C ASN A 19 9.86 -6.79 -25.44
N VAL A 20 10.44 -5.85 -24.72
CA VAL A 20 10.10 -4.43 -24.82
C VAL A 20 10.46 -3.85 -26.20
N GLU A 21 11.48 -4.40 -26.84
CA GLU A 21 11.94 -4.01 -28.19
C GLU A 21 10.88 -4.28 -29.29
N ASN A 22 9.98 -5.25 -29.07
CA ASN A 22 8.93 -5.61 -30.03
C ASN A 22 7.65 -4.77 -29.81
N GLY A 23 7.67 -3.83 -28.86
CA GLY A 23 6.53 -2.97 -28.61
C GLY A 23 6.32 -1.94 -29.73
N TYR A 24 5.07 -1.69 -30.07
CA TYR A 24 4.66 -0.67 -31.05
C TYR A 24 3.68 0.33 -30.46
N ILE A 25 3.66 1.52 -31.02
CA ILE A 25 2.67 2.53 -30.63
C ILE A 25 1.39 2.28 -31.42
N ASP A 26 0.35 1.93 -30.71
CA ASP A 26 -0.99 1.76 -31.29
C ASP A 26 -1.49 3.09 -31.83
N PRO A 27 -1.82 3.18 -33.13
CA PRO A 27 -2.18 4.44 -33.77
C PRO A 27 -3.50 5.03 -33.29
N GLU A 28 -4.40 4.22 -32.75
CA GLU A 28 -5.72 4.68 -32.27
C GLU A 28 -5.66 5.22 -30.84
N SER A 29 -4.91 4.54 -29.97
CA SER A 29 -4.84 4.89 -28.54
C SER A 29 -3.59 5.67 -28.14
N GLY A 30 -2.57 5.73 -29.00
CA GLY A 30 -1.26 6.33 -28.69
C GLY A 30 -0.47 5.59 -27.61
N LYS A 31 -0.88 4.37 -27.25
CA LYS A 31 -0.26 3.56 -26.18
C LYS A 31 0.70 2.53 -26.74
N LEU A 32 1.74 2.23 -25.98
CA LEU A 32 2.64 1.12 -26.26
C LEU A 32 1.87 -0.21 -26.10
N LYS A 33 1.78 -0.99 -27.17
CA LYS A 33 1.17 -2.32 -27.24
C LYS A 33 2.21 -3.37 -27.63
N PHE A 34 1.87 -4.63 -27.40
CA PHE A 34 2.70 -5.78 -27.69
C PHE A 34 1.82 -6.88 -28.31
N ASP A 35 2.37 -7.60 -29.24
CA ASP A 35 1.69 -8.77 -29.81
C ASP A 35 1.67 -9.95 -28.83
N PRO A 36 0.68 -10.88 -28.97
CA PRO A 36 0.65 -12.11 -28.21
C PRO A 36 1.96 -12.89 -28.40
N GLY A 37 2.60 -13.27 -27.27
CA GLY A 37 3.90 -13.94 -27.28
C GLY A 37 5.07 -13.05 -26.91
N ASP A 38 4.92 -11.72 -27.04
CA ASP A 38 5.96 -10.78 -26.59
C ASP A 38 5.84 -10.44 -25.10
N TYR A 39 4.77 -10.85 -24.46
CA TYR A 39 4.59 -10.72 -23.01
C TYR A 39 3.77 -11.89 -22.46
N GLY A 40 3.96 -12.18 -21.19
CA GLY A 40 3.19 -13.23 -20.52
C GLY A 40 4.00 -13.96 -19.46
N TRP A 41 3.62 -15.21 -19.22
CA TRP A 41 4.34 -16.14 -18.37
C TRP A 41 5.28 -17.01 -19.18
N SER A 42 6.54 -17.16 -18.72
CA SER A 42 7.60 -17.89 -19.42
C SER A 42 7.39 -19.39 -19.46
N LYS A 43 6.69 -19.93 -18.44
CA LYS A 43 6.45 -21.36 -18.22
C LYS A 43 7.74 -22.20 -18.19
N ARG A 44 8.81 -21.61 -17.69
CA ARG A 44 10.11 -22.27 -17.49
C ARG A 44 10.82 -21.70 -16.27
N THR A 45 11.74 -22.45 -15.72
CA THR A 45 12.55 -22.01 -14.58
C THR A 45 13.38 -20.79 -14.96
N ILE A 46 13.34 -19.78 -14.10
CA ILE A 46 14.14 -18.56 -14.21
C ILE A 46 15.62 -18.90 -13.98
N THR A 47 16.49 -18.22 -14.71
CA THR A 47 17.94 -18.40 -14.64
C THR A 47 18.64 -17.07 -14.38
N THR A 48 19.89 -17.11 -13.96
CA THR A 48 20.74 -15.92 -13.81
C THR A 48 20.82 -15.11 -15.12
N GLN A 49 20.77 -15.80 -16.29
CA GLN A 49 20.76 -15.11 -17.59
C GLN A 49 19.53 -14.23 -17.79
N ASP A 50 18.36 -14.63 -17.27
CA ASP A 50 17.14 -13.81 -17.39
C ASP A 50 17.27 -12.49 -16.61
N TYR A 51 17.91 -12.51 -15.43
CA TYR A 51 18.22 -11.30 -14.68
C TYR A 51 19.27 -10.44 -15.40
N LEU A 52 20.27 -11.04 -16.03
CA LEU A 52 21.25 -10.32 -16.88
C LEU A 52 20.57 -9.65 -18.08
N ASP A 53 19.71 -10.37 -18.77
CA ASP A 53 18.95 -9.85 -19.91
C ASP A 53 18.04 -8.69 -19.48
N HIS A 54 17.47 -8.75 -18.27
CA HIS A 54 16.69 -7.65 -17.70
C HIS A 54 17.55 -6.42 -17.44
N LEU A 55 18.64 -6.56 -16.72
CA LEU A 55 19.52 -5.45 -16.37
C LEU A 55 20.23 -4.86 -17.60
N SER A 56 20.44 -5.65 -18.66
CA SER A 56 21.00 -5.18 -19.92
C SER A 56 19.98 -4.49 -20.84
N GLY A 57 18.67 -4.60 -20.53
CA GLY A 57 17.59 -4.03 -21.34
C GLY A 57 17.09 -4.90 -22.48
N LYS A 58 17.54 -6.17 -22.54
CA LYS A 58 17.14 -7.10 -23.60
C LYS A 58 15.73 -7.66 -23.40
N ARG A 59 15.36 -7.99 -22.15
CA ARG A 59 14.03 -8.52 -21.81
C ARG A 59 13.60 -8.06 -20.43
N SER A 60 12.46 -7.40 -20.33
CA SER A 60 11.89 -7.04 -19.02
C SER A 60 11.29 -8.28 -18.36
N ILE A 61 11.59 -8.50 -17.09
CA ILE A 61 11.01 -9.60 -16.32
C ILE A 61 10.23 -9.10 -15.09
N GLY A 62 9.29 -9.94 -14.64
CA GLY A 62 8.52 -9.74 -13.42
C GLY A 62 8.50 -11.04 -12.60
N ILE A 63 8.56 -10.91 -11.29
CA ILE A 63 8.63 -12.05 -10.38
C ILE A 63 7.38 -12.09 -9.49
N GLN A 64 6.78 -13.28 -9.35
CA GLN A 64 5.81 -13.57 -8.30
C GLN A 64 6.61 -13.77 -7.00
N PRO A 65 6.43 -12.90 -5.97
CA PRO A 65 7.20 -13.02 -4.74
C PRO A 65 6.93 -14.31 -3.96
N CYS A 66 5.68 -14.80 -3.97
CA CYS A 66 5.30 -16.04 -3.29
C CYS A 66 5.78 -17.26 -4.08
N ASP A 67 6.57 -18.12 -3.46
CA ASP A 67 7.02 -19.39 -4.05
C ASP A 67 6.04 -20.56 -3.81
N ASP A 68 6.41 -21.75 -4.28
CA ASP A 68 5.60 -22.98 -4.13
C ASP A 68 5.50 -23.47 -2.67
N GLU A 69 6.35 -22.95 -1.75
CA GLU A 69 6.33 -23.24 -0.32
C GLU A 69 5.53 -22.20 0.48
N ALA A 70 4.81 -21.29 -0.20
CA ALA A 70 4.11 -20.16 0.42
C ALA A 70 5.04 -19.22 1.20
N LYS A 71 6.29 -19.07 0.75
CA LYS A 71 7.29 -18.17 1.31
C LYS A 71 7.68 -17.08 0.30
N ALA A 72 8.23 -15.99 0.81
CA ALA A 72 8.74 -14.90 -0.01
C ALA A 72 9.98 -14.27 0.64
N SER A 73 10.89 -13.73 -0.18
CA SER A 73 12.06 -12.96 0.25
C SER A 73 11.90 -11.47 0.04
N PHE A 74 10.84 -11.05 -0.61
CA PHE A 74 10.49 -9.64 -0.80
C PHE A 74 8.98 -9.46 -0.99
N GLY A 75 8.55 -8.22 -0.83
CA GLY A 75 7.20 -7.79 -1.20
C GLY A 75 7.20 -6.32 -1.54
N ALA A 76 6.09 -5.84 -2.08
CA ALA A 76 5.95 -4.44 -2.44
C ALA A 76 4.51 -3.96 -2.34
N ILE A 77 4.33 -2.67 -2.01
CA ILE A 77 3.10 -1.92 -2.22
C ILE A 77 3.22 -1.25 -3.59
N ASP A 78 2.20 -1.37 -4.43
CA ASP A 78 2.12 -0.70 -5.73
C ASP A 78 1.21 0.53 -5.62
N VAL A 79 1.81 1.72 -5.69
CA VAL A 79 1.11 3.01 -5.63
C VAL A 79 1.04 3.60 -7.03
N ASP A 80 -0.02 3.27 -7.77
CA ASP A 80 -0.26 3.82 -9.12
C ASP A 80 -0.91 5.22 -9.02
N PRO A 81 -0.29 6.29 -9.55
CA PRO A 81 -0.82 7.65 -9.49
C PRO A 81 -2.23 7.82 -10.06
N LYS A 82 -2.63 6.95 -10.99
CA LYS A 82 -3.99 6.98 -11.57
C LYS A 82 -5.09 6.72 -10.55
N ASN A 83 -4.75 6.00 -9.47
CA ASN A 83 -5.67 5.63 -8.42
C ASN A 83 -5.72 6.67 -7.29
N TYR A 84 -4.81 7.67 -7.29
CA TYR A 84 -4.65 8.63 -6.20
C TYR A 84 -4.58 10.06 -6.74
N LYS A 85 -5.64 10.85 -6.57
CA LYS A 85 -5.75 12.24 -7.08
C LYS A 85 -4.63 13.16 -6.56
N ASP A 86 -4.11 12.89 -5.35
CA ASP A 86 -3.11 13.71 -4.67
C ASP A 86 -1.77 12.99 -4.50
N PHE A 87 -1.37 12.16 -5.49
CA PHE A 87 -0.07 11.50 -5.45
C PHE A 87 1.06 12.54 -5.39
N LYS A 88 1.82 12.53 -4.30
CA LYS A 88 3.01 13.36 -4.10
C LYS A 88 4.13 12.47 -3.57
N LEU A 89 5.12 12.18 -4.42
CA LEU A 89 6.27 11.36 -4.07
C LEU A 89 6.89 11.76 -2.72
N LYS A 90 7.11 13.07 -2.53
CA LYS A 90 7.73 13.60 -1.30
C LYS A 90 7.00 13.15 -0.03
N LYS A 91 5.67 13.08 -0.02
CA LYS A 91 4.89 12.60 1.13
C LYS A 91 5.32 11.20 1.57
N TYR A 92 5.54 10.28 0.63
CA TYR A 92 5.96 8.91 0.95
C TYR A 92 7.39 8.86 1.44
N LEU A 93 8.29 9.62 0.83
CA LEU A 93 9.69 9.72 1.25
C LEU A 93 9.81 10.27 2.68
N ASP A 94 9.06 11.34 2.99
CA ASP A 94 9.04 11.94 4.32
C ASP A 94 8.56 10.93 5.39
N ILE A 95 7.47 10.19 5.13
CA ILE A 95 6.95 9.16 6.05
C ILE A 95 7.97 8.04 6.26
N ILE A 96 8.61 7.55 5.18
CA ILE A 96 9.65 6.51 5.28
C ILE A 96 10.79 6.98 6.18
N GLN A 97 11.26 8.20 5.99
CA GLN A 97 12.36 8.78 6.75
C GLN A 97 11.95 9.07 8.20
N GLU A 98 10.87 9.79 8.44
CA GLU A 98 10.39 10.17 9.77
C GLU A 98 10.08 8.97 10.65
N LYS A 99 9.51 7.93 10.07
CA LYS A 99 9.16 6.70 10.78
C LYS A 99 10.28 5.66 10.77
N ASN A 100 11.41 5.97 10.13
CA ASN A 100 12.52 5.02 9.95
C ASN A 100 12.02 3.63 9.51
N LEU A 101 11.26 3.61 8.40
CA LEU A 101 10.68 2.37 7.89
C LEU A 101 11.73 1.60 7.08
N PRO A 102 11.88 0.28 7.29
CA PRO A 102 12.85 -0.53 6.58
C PRO A 102 12.35 -0.92 5.17
N VAL A 103 11.94 0.07 4.41
CA VAL A 103 11.42 -0.12 3.04
C VAL A 103 12.17 0.77 2.06
N ILE A 104 12.19 0.37 0.80
CA ILE A 104 12.89 1.10 -0.26
C ILE A 104 11.87 1.52 -1.33
N PRO A 105 11.68 2.84 -1.52
CA PRO A 105 10.83 3.35 -2.58
C PRO A 105 11.55 3.26 -3.92
N ILE A 106 10.86 2.73 -4.93
CA ILE A 106 11.37 2.54 -6.30
C ILE A 106 10.34 3.09 -7.27
N GLU A 107 10.76 3.91 -8.24
CA GLU A 107 9.86 4.41 -9.26
C GLU A 107 9.28 3.28 -10.12
N SER A 108 7.96 3.28 -10.32
CA SER A 108 7.28 2.30 -11.15
C SER A 108 7.29 2.68 -12.62
N LYS A 109 6.92 1.75 -13.51
CA LYS A 109 6.85 1.98 -14.96
C LYS A 109 5.88 3.12 -15.34
N SER A 110 4.84 3.34 -14.56
CA SER A 110 3.79 4.34 -14.79
C SER A 110 4.09 5.72 -14.17
N GLY A 111 5.29 5.91 -13.62
CA GLY A 111 5.64 7.12 -12.87
C GLY A 111 5.07 7.14 -11.44
N GLY A 112 4.58 6.00 -10.97
CA GLY A 112 4.15 5.77 -9.60
C GLY A 112 5.30 5.25 -8.73
N LEU A 113 4.94 4.56 -7.65
CA LEU A 113 5.88 4.13 -6.63
C LEU A 113 5.64 2.67 -6.25
N HIS A 114 6.67 1.85 -6.30
CA HIS A 114 6.70 0.57 -5.60
C HIS A 114 7.48 0.73 -4.29
N ILE A 115 6.89 0.38 -3.16
CA ILE A 115 7.55 0.45 -1.86
C ILE A 115 7.92 -0.97 -1.46
N TYR A 116 9.20 -1.30 -1.60
CA TYR A 116 9.71 -2.67 -1.39
C TYR A 116 10.17 -2.91 0.04
N VAL A 117 9.94 -4.13 0.53
CA VAL A 117 10.60 -4.71 1.69
C VAL A 117 11.36 -5.97 1.28
N PHE A 118 12.54 -6.18 1.85
CA PHE A 118 13.39 -7.33 1.60
C PHE A 118 13.68 -8.07 2.90
N THR A 119 13.82 -9.40 2.82
CA THR A 119 14.13 -10.22 3.99
C THR A 119 15.47 -10.94 3.83
N LYS A 120 16.13 -11.18 4.96
CA LYS A 120 17.41 -11.88 5.01
C LYS A 120 17.30 -13.32 4.53
N GLU A 121 16.19 -13.95 4.86
CA GLU A 121 15.79 -15.30 4.51
C GLU A 121 14.33 -15.31 4.05
N LYS A 122 13.90 -16.38 3.38
CA LYS A 122 12.49 -16.50 3.01
C LYS A 122 11.62 -16.66 4.26
N VAL A 123 10.58 -15.85 4.35
CA VAL A 123 9.58 -15.87 5.43
C VAL A 123 8.20 -16.22 4.88
N PRO A 124 7.21 -16.60 5.70
CA PRO A 124 5.85 -16.80 5.22
C PRO A 124 5.34 -15.60 4.40
N ALA A 125 4.82 -15.86 3.22
CA ALA A 125 4.31 -14.80 2.34
C ALA A 125 3.15 -14.01 2.98
N THR A 126 2.39 -14.66 3.88
CA THR A 126 1.36 -14.02 4.71
C THR A 126 1.94 -12.92 5.60
N LEU A 127 3.12 -13.16 6.20
CA LEU A 127 3.76 -12.18 7.07
C LEU A 127 4.23 -10.93 6.32
N ILE A 128 4.82 -11.10 5.13
CA ILE A 128 5.18 -9.95 4.28
C ILE A 128 3.93 -9.15 3.90
N ARG A 129 2.86 -9.84 3.51
CA ARG A 129 1.61 -9.19 3.14
C ARG A 129 0.97 -8.45 4.32
N GLU A 130 0.97 -9.05 5.52
CA GLU A 130 0.49 -8.42 6.75
C GLU A 130 1.32 -7.17 7.08
N PHE A 131 2.65 -7.27 7.07
CA PHE A 131 3.53 -6.14 7.28
C PHE A 131 3.25 -4.99 6.32
N LEU A 132 3.13 -5.25 5.02
CA LEU A 132 2.84 -4.24 4.01
C LEU A 132 1.42 -3.68 4.15
N SER A 133 0.42 -4.50 4.51
CA SER A 133 -0.94 -4.02 4.81
C SER A 133 -0.95 -3.03 5.97
N ASN A 134 -0.14 -3.28 6.99
CA ASN A 134 0.03 -2.37 8.12
C ASN A 134 0.66 -1.04 7.69
N LEU A 135 1.56 -1.06 6.71
CA LEU A 135 2.16 0.16 6.15
C LEU A 135 1.16 0.98 5.31
N LEU A 136 0.14 0.36 4.69
CA LEU A 136 -0.91 1.13 3.99
C LEU A 136 -1.51 2.18 4.91
N PHE A 137 -1.75 1.81 6.15
CA PHE A 137 -2.29 2.72 7.16
C PHE A 137 -1.36 3.92 7.41
N LEU A 138 -0.04 3.67 7.56
CA LEU A 138 0.95 4.74 7.75
C LEU A 138 1.06 5.68 6.55
N PHE A 139 0.96 5.13 5.35
CA PHE A 139 1.01 5.89 4.09
C PHE A 139 -0.34 6.55 3.73
N ARG A 140 -1.40 6.27 4.50
CA ARG A 140 -2.77 6.71 4.21
C ARG A 140 -3.24 6.26 2.83
N LEU A 141 -2.95 5.01 2.51
CA LEU A 141 -3.38 4.35 1.29
C LEU A 141 -4.66 3.54 1.56
N PRO A 142 -5.59 3.47 0.59
CA PRO A 142 -6.77 2.62 0.71
C PRO A 142 -6.41 1.15 0.95
N HIS A 143 -7.26 0.44 1.69
CA HIS A 143 -7.05 -0.98 2.01
C HIS A 143 -7.00 -1.89 0.77
N ASN A 144 -7.57 -1.45 -0.36
CA ASN A 144 -7.55 -2.16 -1.65
C ASN A 144 -6.33 -1.80 -2.52
N THR A 145 -5.37 -1.04 -1.99
CA THR A 145 -4.08 -0.78 -2.67
C THR A 145 -3.40 -2.11 -2.96
N GLU A 146 -2.84 -2.24 -4.15
CA GLU A 146 -2.17 -3.47 -4.57
C GLU A 146 -0.92 -3.75 -3.74
N ILE A 147 -0.88 -4.97 -3.14
CA ILE A 147 0.25 -5.48 -2.38
C ILE A 147 0.74 -6.77 -3.03
N TYR A 148 2.02 -6.88 -3.24
CA TYR A 148 2.70 -8.10 -3.67
C TYR A 148 3.48 -8.73 -2.50
N PRO A 149 3.36 -10.05 -2.31
CA PRO A 149 2.61 -11.01 -3.09
C PRO A 149 1.09 -10.77 -3.01
N LYS A 150 0.39 -10.79 -4.17
CA LYS A 150 -1.09 -10.78 -4.20
C LYS A 150 -1.65 -12.09 -3.65
N GLN A 151 -1.01 -13.21 -3.99
CA GLN A 151 -1.32 -14.55 -3.48
C GLN A 151 -0.27 -14.94 -2.45
N THR A 152 -0.71 -15.33 -1.26
CA THR A 152 0.16 -15.83 -0.18
C THR A 152 0.33 -17.34 -0.20
N LYS A 153 -0.41 -18.03 -1.06
CA LYS A 153 -0.31 -19.43 -1.39
C LYS A 153 -0.73 -19.63 -2.83
N LEU A 154 0.04 -20.36 -3.60
CA LEU A 154 -0.30 -20.71 -4.97
C LEU A 154 -1.19 -21.94 -4.98
N GLY A 155 -2.23 -21.90 -5.80
CA GLY A 155 -3.19 -22.99 -5.95
C GLY A 155 -2.96 -23.79 -7.23
N VAL A 156 -3.96 -24.57 -7.58
CA VAL A 156 -4.08 -25.26 -8.87
C VAL A 156 -5.29 -24.73 -9.63
N ASN A 157 -5.23 -24.76 -10.95
CA ASN A 157 -6.36 -24.42 -11.81
C ASN A 157 -7.33 -25.61 -11.96
N GLN A 158 -8.37 -25.44 -12.75
CA GLN A 158 -9.36 -26.50 -13.02
C GLN A 158 -8.77 -27.77 -13.64
N ASN A 159 -7.62 -27.66 -14.31
CA ASN A 159 -6.88 -28.78 -14.92
C ASN A 159 -5.86 -29.41 -13.97
N ASN A 160 -5.90 -29.08 -12.67
CA ASN A 160 -4.93 -29.51 -11.66
C ASN A 160 -3.48 -29.05 -11.92
N GLU A 161 -3.29 -27.99 -12.74
CA GLU A 161 -1.99 -27.40 -13.00
C GLU A 161 -1.70 -26.30 -11.96
N LYS A 162 -0.47 -26.21 -11.46
CA LYS A 162 -0.06 -25.17 -10.51
C LYS A 162 -0.19 -23.77 -11.14
N THR A 163 -0.91 -22.87 -10.47
CA THR A 163 -1.04 -21.47 -10.91
C THR A 163 0.20 -20.67 -10.57
N SER A 164 0.52 -19.67 -11.40
CA SER A 164 1.70 -18.80 -11.20
C SER A 164 1.38 -17.52 -10.43
N GLY A 165 0.10 -17.22 -10.19
CA GLY A 165 -0.34 -16.05 -9.44
C GLY A 165 -0.12 -14.73 -10.19
N SER A 166 0.37 -13.70 -9.50
CA SER A 166 0.58 -12.36 -10.07
C SER A 166 2.02 -11.90 -9.81
N PHE A 167 2.73 -11.52 -10.84
CA PHE A 167 4.09 -10.99 -10.73
C PHE A 167 4.11 -9.47 -10.61
N ILE A 168 5.18 -8.93 -10.05
CA ILE A 168 5.54 -7.52 -10.09
C ILE A 168 6.76 -7.34 -11.00
N ASN A 169 6.71 -6.34 -11.89
CA ASN A 169 7.84 -6.02 -12.77
C ASN A 169 9.04 -5.57 -11.96
N LEU A 170 10.22 -6.12 -12.26
CA LEU A 170 11.45 -5.77 -11.56
C LEU A 170 11.93 -4.35 -11.92
N PRO A 171 12.61 -3.68 -10.98
CA PRO A 171 13.29 -2.41 -11.20
C PRO A 171 14.60 -2.61 -11.98
N TYR A 172 15.25 -1.49 -12.31
CA TYR A 172 16.57 -1.46 -12.99
C TYR A 172 16.61 -2.09 -14.39
N TYR A 173 15.45 -2.19 -15.06
CA TYR A 173 15.47 -2.48 -16.50
C TYR A 173 16.20 -1.35 -17.22
N LYS A 174 17.29 -1.67 -17.97
CA LYS A 174 18.16 -0.68 -18.59
C LYS A 174 17.38 0.31 -19.46
N GLY A 175 17.76 1.57 -19.40
CA GLY A 175 17.11 2.65 -20.16
C GLY A 175 15.80 3.15 -19.58
N THR A 176 15.43 2.70 -18.37
CA THR A 176 14.22 3.18 -17.69
C THR A 176 14.53 3.92 -16.39
N GLU A 177 13.56 4.69 -15.93
CA GLU A 177 13.60 5.41 -14.66
C GLU A 177 13.18 4.55 -13.45
N ARG A 178 12.94 3.25 -13.66
CA ARG A 178 12.58 2.31 -12.58
C ARG A 178 13.75 2.05 -11.63
N LYS A 179 14.10 3.07 -10.85
CA LYS A 179 15.25 3.06 -9.93
C LYS A 179 14.79 3.39 -8.52
N ALA A 180 15.54 2.93 -7.53
CA ALA A 180 15.33 3.30 -6.15
C ALA A 180 15.58 4.80 -5.95
N ILE A 181 14.83 5.37 -5.00
CA ILE A 181 14.78 6.81 -4.76
C ILE A 181 15.39 7.10 -3.39
N LEU A 182 16.35 8.02 -3.36
CA LEU A 182 16.94 8.55 -2.13
C LEU A 182 15.92 9.39 -1.35
N PRO A 183 16.07 9.55 -0.02
CA PRO A 183 15.25 10.47 0.77
C PRO A 183 15.25 11.91 0.23
N SER A 184 16.34 12.32 -0.41
CA SER A 184 16.47 13.63 -1.09
C SER A 184 15.67 13.74 -2.40
N GLY A 185 15.10 12.65 -2.91
CA GLY A 185 14.41 12.57 -4.19
C GLY A 185 15.32 12.19 -5.38
N GLY A 186 16.63 12.09 -5.19
CA GLY A 186 17.56 11.58 -6.21
C GLY A 186 17.38 10.08 -6.46
N LYS A 187 17.93 9.56 -7.56
CA LYS A 187 17.84 8.14 -7.91
C LYS A 187 19.16 7.43 -7.61
N MET A 188 19.04 6.24 -7.03
CA MET A 188 20.18 5.35 -6.77
C MET A 188 20.57 4.59 -8.04
N ASP A 189 21.86 4.42 -8.28
CA ASP A 189 22.31 3.40 -9.20
C ASP A 189 22.12 1.99 -8.62
N LEU A 190 22.41 0.95 -9.42
CA LEU A 190 22.19 -0.42 -8.98
C LEU A 190 23.10 -0.81 -7.80
N GLU A 191 24.35 -0.35 -7.79
CA GLU A 191 25.30 -0.69 -6.73
C GLU A 191 24.90 -0.05 -5.40
N GLU A 192 24.50 1.22 -5.43
CA GLU A 192 24.00 1.95 -4.28
C GLU A 192 22.72 1.31 -3.72
N PHE A 193 21.79 0.95 -4.60
CA PHE A 193 20.57 0.23 -4.21
C PHE A 193 20.88 -1.09 -3.49
N LEU A 194 21.81 -1.91 -4.04
CA LEU A 194 22.16 -3.19 -3.43
C LEU A 194 22.78 -3.02 -2.03
N LYS A 195 23.58 -1.98 -1.83
CA LYS A 195 24.13 -1.62 -0.50
C LYS A 195 23.00 -1.24 0.46
N VAL A 196 22.10 -0.37 0.03
CA VAL A 196 20.95 0.05 0.85
C VAL A 196 20.01 -1.12 1.15
N ALA A 197 19.73 -1.97 0.16
CA ALA A 197 18.91 -3.16 0.36
C ALA A 197 19.51 -4.11 1.40
N ASN A 198 20.82 -4.35 1.33
CA ASN A 198 21.53 -5.18 2.30
C ASN A 198 21.43 -4.66 3.74
N LEU A 199 21.52 -3.34 3.93
CA LEU A 199 21.37 -2.71 5.24
C LEU A 199 19.93 -2.75 5.80
N ASN A 200 18.94 -2.87 4.92
CA ASN A 200 17.52 -2.88 5.28
C ASN A 200 16.89 -4.29 5.32
N LEU A 201 17.68 -5.35 5.21
CA LEU A 201 17.16 -6.73 5.27
C LEU A 201 16.46 -7.02 6.59
N GLN A 202 15.23 -7.47 6.51
CA GLN A 202 14.40 -7.80 7.65
C GLN A 202 14.45 -9.29 7.98
N THR A 203 14.25 -9.62 9.25
CA THR A 203 13.99 -10.97 9.72
C THR A 203 12.50 -11.18 9.98
N GLU A 204 12.04 -12.40 10.12
CA GLU A 204 10.66 -12.69 10.53
C GLU A 204 10.29 -11.97 11.83
N LYS A 205 11.20 -11.97 12.79
CA LYS A 205 11.01 -11.28 14.08
C LYS A 205 10.87 -9.78 13.91
N SER A 206 11.77 -9.14 13.15
CA SER A 206 11.74 -7.69 12.96
C SER A 206 10.49 -7.22 12.21
N LEU A 207 9.99 -7.99 11.22
CA LEU A 207 8.75 -7.67 10.54
C LEU A 207 7.56 -7.64 11.50
N LYS A 208 7.46 -8.61 12.40
CA LYS A 208 6.40 -8.67 13.43
C LYS A 208 6.50 -7.52 14.41
N GLU A 209 7.71 -7.22 14.90
CA GLU A 209 7.94 -6.15 15.88
C GLU A 209 7.68 -4.76 15.28
N ILE A 210 8.19 -4.48 14.09
CA ILE A 210 8.02 -3.16 13.45
C ILE A 210 6.58 -2.95 13.06
N GLY A 211 5.92 -3.94 12.46
CA GLY A 211 4.51 -3.85 12.09
C GLY A 211 3.63 -3.46 13.29
N ASN A 212 3.74 -4.20 14.36
CA ASN A 212 2.96 -3.95 15.58
C ASN A 212 3.33 -2.63 16.26
N LYS A 213 4.64 -2.35 16.46
CA LYS A 213 5.11 -1.15 17.13
C LYS A 213 4.72 0.13 16.39
N LYS A 214 4.90 0.19 15.07
CA LYS A 214 4.60 1.39 14.29
C LYS A 214 3.11 1.70 14.26
N ILE A 215 2.24 0.69 14.18
CA ILE A 215 0.80 0.90 14.30
C ILE A 215 0.45 1.42 15.69
N THR A 216 1.00 0.81 16.75
CA THR A 216 0.76 1.25 18.11
C THR A 216 1.20 2.69 18.33
N GLU A 217 2.38 3.10 17.84
CA GLU A 217 2.86 4.49 17.93
C GLU A 217 1.93 5.49 17.20
N VAL A 218 1.29 5.06 16.13
CA VAL A 218 0.33 5.89 15.39
C VAL A 218 -0.99 5.99 16.16
N ILE A 219 -1.43 4.90 16.78
CA ILE A 219 -2.68 4.85 17.56
C ILE A 219 -2.53 5.60 18.90
N ILE A 220 -1.39 5.44 19.58
CA ILE A 220 -1.08 6.11 20.88
C ILE A 220 -0.77 7.59 20.66
N GLY A 221 -1.65 8.41 20.39
CA GLY A 221 -1.42 9.86 20.24
C GLY A 221 -2.58 10.59 19.62
N GLY A 222 -3.70 9.89 19.46
CA GLY A 222 -4.97 10.47 19.14
C GLY A 222 -5.66 11.02 20.41
N PRO A 223 -6.79 11.71 20.25
CA PRO A 223 -7.60 12.18 21.37
C PRO A 223 -7.95 11.02 22.31
N GLU A 224 -7.89 11.27 23.64
CA GLU A 224 -8.17 10.25 24.67
C GLU A 224 -9.53 9.57 24.48
N GLU A 225 -10.51 10.28 23.95
CA GLU A 225 -11.85 9.75 23.69
C GLU A 225 -11.87 8.54 22.75
N PHE A 226 -10.83 8.35 21.91
CA PHE A 226 -10.72 7.23 20.98
C PHE A 226 -9.78 6.13 21.47
N HIS A 227 -9.26 6.19 22.69
CA HIS A 227 -8.29 5.21 23.20
C HIS A 227 -8.75 3.76 23.03
N ASP A 228 -10.08 3.53 23.10
CA ASP A 228 -10.75 2.24 22.86
C ASP A 228 -11.56 2.23 21.56
N GLY A 229 -11.35 3.20 20.68
CA GLY A 229 -12.16 3.44 19.49
C GLY A 229 -11.51 2.91 18.21
N PRO A 230 -12.21 3.08 17.08
CA PRO A 230 -11.68 2.69 15.79
C PRO A 230 -10.42 3.49 15.44
N PRO A 231 -9.30 2.83 15.05
CA PRO A 231 -8.05 3.50 14.70
C PRO A 231 -8.22 4.58 13.62
N CYS A 232 -9.10 4.35 12.64
CA CYS A 232 -9.39 5.32 11.58
C CYS A 232 -9.94 6.65 12.13
N LEU A 233 -10.86 6.64 13.10
CA LEU A 233 -11.38 7.87 13.70
C LEU A 233 -10.30 8.58 14.52
N GLN A 234 -9.48 7.83 15.27
CA GLN A 234 -8.34 8.40 16.01
C GLN A 234 -7.41 9.16 15.07
N MET A 235 -7.05 8.53 13.94
CA MET A 235 -6.13 9.11 12.97
C MET A 235 -6.68 10.38 12.33
N ILE A 236 -7.94 10.36 11.88
CA ILE A 236 -8.60 11.53 11.30
C ILE A 236 -8.61 12.69 12.31
N CYS A 237 -9.04 12.44 13.55
CA CYS A 237 -9.11 13.47 14.57
C CYS A 237 -7.73 14.01 14.97
N LYS A 238 -6.73 13.13 15.08
CA LYS A 238 -5.33 13.53 15.35
C LYS A 238 -4.79 14.44 14.24
N GLU A 239 -5.05 14.10 12.98
CA GLU A 239 -4.60 14.90 11.84
C GLU A 239 -5.26 16.28 11.83
N ILE A 240 -6.57 16.34 12.08
CA ILE A 240 -7.30 17.60 12.17
C ILE A 240 -6.75 18.47 13.30
N GLN A 241 -6.47 17.88 14.46
CA GLN A 241 -5.88 18.61 15.58
C GLN A 241 -4.47 19.12 15.28
N ALA A 242 -3.64 18.30 14.60
CA ALA A 242 -2.26 18.67 14.24
C ALA A 242 -2.21 19.73 13.15
N SER A 243 -3.07 19.65 12.14
CA SER A 243 -3.11 20.59 11.02
C SER A 243 -3.95 21.83 11.25
N GLY A 244 -4.88 21.79 12.21
CA GLY A 244 -5.93 22.81 12.38
C GLY A 244 -6.99 22.82 11.27
N THR A 245 -6.89 21.91 10.28
CA THR A 245 -7.77 21.88 9.11
C THR A 245 -8.89 20.87 9.31
N LYS A 246 -10.12 21.37 9.49
CA LYS A 246 -11.32 20.54 9.66
C LYS A 246 -11.80 19.93 8.33
N LEU A 247 -12.54 18.82 8.41
CA LEU A 247 -13.17 18.17 7.27
C LEU A 247 -14.21 19.07 6.61
N LYS A 248 -14.02 19.34 5.32
CA LYS A 248 -15.00 20.07 4.49
C LYS A 248 -15.81 19.09 3.63
N ASP A 249 -15.15 18.11 3.05
CA ASP A 249 -15.77 17.05 2.28
C ASP A 249 -15.98 15.81 3.15
N GLU A 250 -16.88 14.91 2.76
CA GLU A 250 -17.12 13.61 3.40
C GLU A 250 -17.55 13.68 4.88
N ARG A 251 -17.99 14.88 5.33
CA ARG A 251 -18.44 15.17 6.70
C ARG A 251 -19.49 14.18 7.21
N ASP A 252 -20.41 13.79 6.32
CA ASP A 252 -21.51 12.88 6.63
C ASP A 252 -21.00 11.48 6.99
N ARG A 253 -20.03 10.99 6.23
CA ARG A 253 -19.43 9.67 6.44
C ARG A 253 -18.61 9.62 7.72
N PHE A 254 -17.84 10.66 7.99
CA PHE A 254 -17.10 10.78 9.24
C PHE A 254 -18.06 10.76 10.43
N LEU A 255 -19.08 11.63 10.45
CA LEU A 255 -20.03 11.73 11.57
C LEU A 255 -20.88 10.46 11.74
N TYR A 256 -21.20 9.75 10.64
CA TYR A 256 -21.88 8.46 10.73
C TYR A 256 -21.02 7.42 11.48
N ASN A 257 -19.75 7.29 11.12
CA ASN A 257 -18.87 6.35 11.80
C ASN A 257 -18.57 6.77 13.25
N TYR A 258 -18.45 8.08 13.48
CA TYR A 258 -18.35 8.59 14.84
C TYR A 258 -19.60 8.27 15.68
N MET A 259 -20.81 8.40 15.12
CA MET A 259 -22.06 8.00 15.77
C MET A 259 -22.08 6.52 16.16
N VAL A 260 -21.63 5.63 15.24
CA VAL A 260 -21.55 4.18 15.54
C VAL A 260 -20.61 3.92 16.73
N PHE A 261 -19.49 4.63 16.80
CA PHE A 261 -18.56 4.57 17.92
C PHE A 261 -19.21 5.13 19.20
N ALA A 262 -19.79 6.35 19.12
CA ALA A 262 -20.35 7.04 20.26
C ALA A 262 -21.51 6.26 20.91
N LYS A 263 -22.38 5.63 20.12
CA LYS A 263 -23.46 4.76 20.63
C LYS A 263 -22.94 3.59 21.47
N LYS A 264 -21.78 3.05 21.14
CA LYS A 264 -21.16 1.94 21.89
C LYS A 264 -20.47 2.43 23.16
N LYS A 265 -19.77 3.54 23.07
CA LYS A 265 -18.95 4.06 24.17
C LYS A 265 -19.74 4.95 25.14
N TYR A 266 -20.69 5.69 24.65
CA TYR A 266 -21.48 6.69 25.41
C TYR A 266 -22.99 6.49 25.15
N PRO A 267 -23.59 5.35 25.53
CA PRO A 267 -24.97 5.01 25.18
C PRO A 267 -26.01 6.07 25.58
N ASP A 268 -25.78 6.76 26.69
CA ASP A 268 -26.70 7.77 27.23
C ASP A 268 -26.51 9.18 26.66
N ASP A 269 -25.33 9.48 26.13
CA ASP A 269 -24.94 10.83 25.66
C ASP A 269 -24.38 10.85 24.23
N TRP A 270 -24.55 9.76 23.47
CA TRP A 270 -23.97 9.61 22.12
C TRP A 270 -24.35 10.76 21.18
N ASP A 271 -25.55 11.29 21.26
CA ASP A 271 -26.07 12.39 20.45
C ASP A 271 -25.33 13.71 20.75
N LYS A 272 -25.07 14.01 22.03
CA LYS A 272 -24.25 15.16 22.44
C LYS A 272 -22.83 15.01 21.96
N LYS A 273 -22.27 13.80 22.06
CA LYS A 273 -20.91 13.50 21.59
C LYS A 273 -20.76 13.65 20.07
N VAL A 274 -21.76 13.25 19.28
CA VAL A 274 -21.78 13.48 17.84
C VAL A 274 -21.82 14.98 17.51
N LEU A 275 -22.61 15.76 18.24
CA LEU A 275 -22.66 17.21 18.03
C LEU A 275 -21.34 17.89 18.40
N GLU A 276 -20.71 17.47 19.50
CA GLU A 276 -19.41 17.94 19.93
C GLU A 276 -18.32 17.61 18.88
N ALA A 277 -18.31 16.39 18.38
CA ALA A 277 -17.38 15.96 17.32
C ALA A 277 -17.58 16.76 16.02
N ALA A 278 -18.82 17.05 15.65
CA ALA A 278 -19.11 17.88 14.49
C ALA A 278 -18.48 19.28 14.63
N ARG A 279 -18.65 19.91 15.80
CA ARG A 279 -18.05 21.22 16.08
C ARG A 279 -16.52 21.21 16.06
N ASN A 280 -15.92 20.14 16.54
CA ASN A 280 -14.46 20.02 16.65
C ASN A 280 -13.79 19.66 15.32
N TYR A 281 -14.39 18.76 14.53
CA TYR A 281 -13.72 18.10 13.42
C TYR A 281 -14.30 18.43 12.04
N VAL A 282 -15.45 19.07 11.95
CA VAL A 282 -16.14 19.36 10.69
C VAL A 282 -16.21 20.87 10.45
N VAL A 283 -16.03 21.29 9.18
CA VAL A 283 -16.23 22.68 8.79
C VAL A 283 -17.72 23.01 8.82
N TYR A 284 -18.10 24.03 9.57
CA TYR A 284 -19.42 24.63 9.53
C TYR A 284 -19.47 25.72 8.46
N ASP A 285 -20.52 25.71 7.67
CA ASP A 285 -20.76 26.64 6.57
C ASP A 285 -22.27 26.91 6.42
N THR A 286 -22.70 27.47 5.31
CA THR A 286 -24.12 27.79 5.06
C THR A 286 -25.03 26.56 5.02
N VAL A 287 -24.48 25.37 4.80
CA VAL A 287 -25.22 24.08 4.70
C VAL A 287 -25.04 23.25 5.96
N TRP A 288 -23.88 23.32 6.61
CA TRP A 288 -23.50 22.51 7.75
C TRP A 288 -23.38 23.37 9.02
N GLY A 289 -24.20 23.07 9.99
CA GLY A 289 -24.22 23.66 11.33
C GLY A 289 -24.94 22.75 12.30
N ASP A 290 -25.12 23.19 13.52
CA ASP A 290 -25.75 22.40 14.59
C ASP A 290 -27.11 21.83 14.20
N GLU A 291 -27.97 22.59 13.52
CA GLU A 291 -29.30 22.13 13.11
C GLU A 291 -29.20 20.97 12.13
N LYS A 292 -28.31 21.05 11.13
CA LYS A 292 -28.09 19.97 10.19
C LYS A 292 -27.59 18.69 10.89
N VAL A 293 -26.70 18.83 11.85
CA VAL A 293 -26.18 17.70 12.64
C VAL A 293 -27.27 17.10 13.51
N LYS A 294 -28.11 17.93 14.17
CA LYS A 294 -29.25 17.45 14.97
C LYS A 294 -30.28 16.68 14.12
N ASP A 295 -30.54 17.12 12.89
CA ASP A 295 -31.43 16.38 11.99
C ASP A 295 -30.85 15.00 11.60
N LYS A 296 -29.54 14.92 11.38
CA LYS A 296 -28.88 13.63 11.17
C LYS A 296 -28.92 12.74 12.40
N ILE A 297 -28.71 13.28 13.59
CA ILE A 297 -28.85 12.57 14.87
C ILE A 297 -30.24 11.98 15.01
N LYS A 298 -31.29 12.74 14.70
CA LYS A 298 -32.68 12.22 14.70
C LYS A 298 -32.84 11.05 13.73
N TYR A 299 -32.34 11.20 12.53
CA TYR A 299 -32.39 10.14 11.51
C TYR A 299 -31.63 8.89 11.96
N TRP A 300 -30.45 9.05 12.58
CA TRP A 300 -29.61 7.95 13.05
C TRP A 300 -30.07 7.33 14.37
N LYS A 301 -31.07 7.88 15.05
CA LYS A 301 -31.54 7.40 16.37
C LYS A 301 -31.80 5.90 16.39
N ASN A 302 -32.47 5.39 15.37
CA ASN A 302 -32.83 3.99 15.23
C ASN A 302 -31.87 3.18 14.34
N GLU A 303 -30.74 3.78 13.92
CA GLU A 303 -29.76 3.12 13.06
C GLU A 303 -28.94 2.12 13.89
N THR A 304 -28.96 0.85 13.48
CA THR A 304 -28.28 -0.27 14.14
C THR A 304 -27.12 -0.84 13.32
N LYS A 305 -26.91 -0.34 12.09
CA LYS A 305 -25.83 -0.80 11.21
C LYS A 305 -24.45 -0.47 11.79
N GLY A 306 -23.47 -1.25 11.39
CA GLY A 306 -22.09 -1.08 11.83
C GLY A 306 -21.33 0.03 11.10
N PHE A 307 -20.03 0.09 11.32
CA PHE A 307 -19.14 1.03 10.65
C PHE A 307 -19.17 0.87 9.11
N LYS A 308 -19.07 1.99 8.41
CA LYS A 308 -18.94 2.05 6.94
C LYS A 308 -17.50 2.40 6.60
N CYS A 309 -16.68 1.35 6.48
CA CYS A 309 -15.23 1.50 6.32
C CYS A 309 -14.77 1.64 4.86
N SER A 310 -15.63 1.30 3.89
CA SER A 310 -15.30 1.34 2.44
C SER A 310 -15.26 2.73 1.84
N ASP A 311 -15.82 3.73 2.52
CA ASP A 311 -16.00 5.07 1.96
C ASP A 311 -15.03 6.08 2.58
N LEU A 312 -14.66 7.09 1.80
CA LEU A 312 -13.88 8.23 2.31
C LEU A 312 -14.65 9.01 3.41
N PRO A 313 -13.97 9.60 4.38
CA PRO A 313 -12.51 9.59 4.59
C PRO A 313 -12.04 8.32 5.31
N ILE A 314 -12.94 7.47 5.78
CA ILE A 314 -12.63 6.32 6.63
C ILE A 314 -11.73 5.30 5.92
N SER A 315 -12.02 5.03 4.64
CA SER A 315 -11.24 4.06 3.85
C SER A 315 -9.76 4.43 3.70
N SER A 316 -9.43 5.72 3.78
CA SER A 316 -8.03 6.18 3.75
C SER A 316 -7.26 5.89 5.06
N TYR A 317 -7.96 5.54 6.13
CA TYR A 317 -7.41 5.30 7.47
C TYR A 317 -7.79 3.93 8.02
N CYS A 318 -8.58 3.15 7.29
CA CYS A 318 -9.00 1.82 7.69
C CYS A 318 -8.06 0.78 7.04
N ALA A 319 -7.26 0.10 7.87
CA ALA A 319 -6.40 -0.99 7.45
C ALA A 319 -7.20 -2.30 7.25
#